data_a68734e1640ce19164d4776461fe1f1f
#
_entry.id   a68734e1640ce19164d4776461fe1f1f
#
_cell.length_a   1.000
_cell.length_b   1.000
_cell.length_c   1.000
_cell.angle_alpha   90.00
_cell.angle_beta   90.00
_cell.angle_gamma   90.00
#
_symmetry.space_group_name_H-M   'P 1'
#
loop_
_entity.id
_entity.type
_entity.pdbx_description
1 polymer ?
#
loop_
_entity_poly.entity_id
_entity_poly.type
_entity_poly.pdbx_seq_one_letter_code
_entity_poly.pdbx_strand_id
1 'polypeptide(L)'
;MTPDGKTFDPETVTDKQLVQYEQAIDRGLTEADAMRLAEHEYNGFQANAIIAAALNPAVGEDVLDALATPKYTAAQMTAIAKIAIRGGDFARFLDPQMDARRMEAAYLVVAHGGSDLPVERLSRSQLLTINNLLLQGILPYETVRAIAKPAFTPESMEVIAAAMENACHDPYTGENSITKAQVARIMNPDYIPEQQIALLAAMRGQSPVADLSDADFAELFPASLSAEQMSACAYAVNRCGYNAPLLMMTMQTCAGMNAQQLMAVFDATAAELSDATMAKVSTILMHTPALTSQ
;
A
#
# COMPACT_ATOMS: atom_id res chain seq x y z
N MET A 1 45.10 12.13 11.18
CA MET A 1 44.51 13.36 10.57
C MET A 1 43.14 13.00 10.01
N THR A 2 42.11 13.68 10.44
CA THR A 2 40.80 13.54 9.82
C THR A 2 40.85 14.02 8.36
N PRO A 3 39.92 13.61 7.48
CA PRO A 3 39.84 14.12 6.10
C PRO A 3 39.84 15.66 6.03
N ASP A 4 39.40 16.33 7.10
CA ASP A 4 39.38 17.78 7.23
C ASP A 4 40.64 18.38 7.86
N GLY A 5 41.70 17.59 8.05
CA GLY A 5 42.99 18.03 8.60
C GLY A 5 42.99 18.34 10.11
N LYS A 6 41.93 17.96 10.84
CA LYS A 6 41.85 18.09 12.29
C LYS A 6 42.65 16.99 12.97
N THR A 7 43.50 17.32 13.88
CA THR A 7 44.16 16.35 14.78
C THR A 7 43.23 16.03 15.94
N PHE A 8 43.06 14.76 16.27
CA PHE A 8 42.39 14.34 17.49
C PHE A 8 43.19 14.89 18.68
N ASP A 9 42.59 15.79 19.41
CA ASP A 9 43.18 16.41 20.60
C ASP A 9 42.46 15.82 21.82
N PRO A 10 43.13 14.94 22.59
CA PRO A 10 42.56 14.34 23.80
C PRO A 10 42.04 15.37 24.83
N GLU A 11 42.55 16.59 24.79
CA GLU A 11 42.15 17.64 25.74
C GLU A 11 40.82 18.34 25.36
N THR A 12 40.36 18.14 24.12
CA THR A 12 39.12 18.75 23.59
C THR A 12 37.95 17.80 23.45
N VAL A 13 38.18 16.48 23.61
CA VAL A 13 37.13 15.46 23.52
C VAL A 13 36.56 15.13 24.89
N THR A 14 35.30 14.70 24.92
CA THR A 14 34.66 14.22 26.14
C THR A 14 35.17 12.84 26.53
N ASP A 15 35.09 12.49 27.82
CA ASP A 15 35.42 11.13 28.29
C ASP A 15 34.71 10.04 27.49
N LYS A 16 33.48 10.31 27.10
CA LYS A 16 32.66 9.39 26.32
C LYS A 16 33.19 9.18 24.89
N GLN A 17 33.62 10.25 24.23
CA GLN A 17 34.24 10.18 22.90
C GLN A 17 35.60 9.45 22.97
N LEU A 18 36.38 9.68 24.04
CA LEU A 18 37.63 8.97 24.28
C LEU A 18 37.40 7.45 24.44
N VAL A 19 36.43 7.05 25.25
CA VAL A 19 36.04 5.64 25.43
C VAL A 19 35.58 5.01 24.09
N GLN A 20 34.84 5.76 23.29
CA GLN A 20 34.40 5.28 21.95
C GLN A 20 35.60 5.08 21.01
N TYR A 21 36.56 5.99 21.02
CA TYR A 21 37.79 5.89 20.25
C TYR A 21 38.61 4.63 20.66
N GLU A 22 38.86 4.45 21.98
CA GLU A 22 39.59 3.32 22.52
C GLU A 22 38.91 1.98 22.14
N GLN A 23 37.58 1.92 22.31
CA GLN A 23 36.79 0.73 21.92
C GLN A 23 36.89 0.43 20.41
N ALA A 24 36.97 1.44 19.57
CA ALA A 24 37.10 1.27 18.13
C ALA A 24 38.49 0.70 17.78
N ILE A 25 39.56 1.24 18.37
CA ILE A 25 40.93 0.75 18.19
C ILE A 25 41.06 -0.68 18.70
N ASP A 26 40.57 -0.99 19.91
CA ASP A 26 40.61 -2.33 20.50
C ASP A 26 39.92 -3.40 19.63
N ARG A 27 38.91 -2.98 18.83
CA ARG A 27 38.18 -3.82 17.90
C ARG A 27 38.84 -3.91 16.52
N GLY A 28 39.94 -3.20 16.30
CA GLY A 28 40.74 -3.27 15.08
C GLY A 28 40.37 -2.28 13.99
N LEU A 29 39.63 -1.19 14.33
CA LEU A 29 39.45 -0.10 13.38
C LEU A 29 40.76 0.62 13.13
N THR A 30 40.83 1.26 11.96
CA THR A 30 41.93 2.20 11.68
C THR A 30 41.82 3.43 12.59
N GLU A 31 42.92 4.11 12.81
CA GLU A 31 42.94 5.36 13.57
C GLU A 31 41.97 6.39 12.97
N ALA A 32 41.91 6.47 11.63
CA ALA A 32 41.03 7.37 10.92
C ALA A 32 39.52 7.09 11.20
N ASP A 33 39.15 5.80 11.18
CA ASP A 33 37.77 5.41 11.47
C ASP A 33 37.40 5.57 12.95
N ALA A 34 38.35 5.31 13.86
CA ALA A 34 38.17 5.54 15.29
C ALA A 34 38.01 7.04 15.60
N MET A 35 38.77 7.89 14.92
CA MET A 35 38.59 9.35 15.03
C MET A 35 37.24 9.83 14.50
N ARG A 36 36.81 9.32 13.35
CA ARG A 36 35.47 9.60 12.79
C ARG A 36 34.37 9.23 13.78
N LEU A 37 34.49 8.08 14.46
CA LEU A 37 33.57 7.68 15.51
C LEU A 37 33.60 8.63 16.71
N ALA A 38 34.74 9.20 17.05
CA ALA A 38 34.91 10.12 18.17
C ALA A 38 34.49 11.57 17.88
N GLU A 39 34.15 11.92 16.64
CA GLU A 39 33.65 13.28 16.30
C GLU A 39 32.33 13.62 17.00
N HIS A 40 31.53 12.62 17.37
CA HIS A 40 30.24 12.79 18.03
C HIS A 40 30.08 11.84 19.22
N GLU A 41 29.18 12.18 20.12
CA GLU A 41 28.75 11.28 21.20
C GLU A 41 27.66 10.36 20.74
N TYR A 42 27.92 9.06 20.71
CA TYR A 42 26.98 8.01 20.42
C TYR A 42 26.58 7.25 21.69
N ASN A 43 25.40 6.63 21.67
CA ASN A 43 25.13 5.58 22.64
C ASN A 43 25.86 4.29 22.25
N GLY A 44 26.02 3.36 23.20
CA GLY A 44 26.79 2.14 22.93
C GLY A 44 26.25 1.27 21.79
N PHE A 45 24.94 1.31 21.51
CA PHE A 45 24.36 0.59 20.38
C PHE A 45 24.71 1.25 19.03
N GLN A 46 24.69 2.58 18.97
CA GLN A 46 25.09 3.33 17.78
C GLN A 46 26.57 3.15 17.49
N ALA A 47 27.45 3.30 18.50
CA ALA A 47 28.87 3.06 18.35
C ALA A 47 29.16 1.65 17.84
N ASN A 48 28.51 0.63 18.40
CA ASN A 48 28.63 -0.76 17.92
C ASN A 48 28.17 -0.94 16.47
N ALA A 49 27.10 -0.26 16.05
CA ALA A 49 26.61 -0.36 14.66
C ALA A 49 27.61 0.28 13.68
N ILE A 50 28.21 1.42 14.01
CA ILE A 50 29.23 2.09 13.19
C ILE A 50 30.51 1.24 13.13
N ILE A 51 30.99 0.73 14.28
CA ILE A 51 32.17 -0.17 14.32
C ILE A 51 31.93 -1.41 13.45
N ALA A 52 30.76 -2.05 13.57
CA ALA A 52 30.44 -3.21 12.77
C ALA A 52 30.40 -2.91 11.25
N ALA A 53 29.94 -1.72 10.88
CA ALA A 53 29.96 -1.26 9.50
C ALA A 53 31.41 -1.01 9.02
N ALA A 54 32.21 -0.31 9.79
CA ALA A 54 33.60 0.02 9.45
C ALA A 54 34.52 -1.24 9.31
N LEU A 55 34.26 -2.28 10.09
CA LEU A 55 34.95 -3.56 9.97
C LEU A 55 34.57 -4.39 8.74
N ASN A 56 33.50 -3.99 8.05
CA ASN A 56 33.07 -4.71 6.85
C ASN A 56 33.68 -4.09 5.60
N PRO A 57 34.56 -4.80 4.88
CA PRO A 57 35.29 -4.27 3.72
C PRO A 57 34.35 -3.89 2.54
N ALA A 58 33.09 -4.32 2.55
CA ALA A 58 32.10 -3.94 1.55
C ALA A 58 31.40 -2.59 1.85
N VAL A 59 31.69 -1.94 2.99
CA VAL A 59 31.17 -0.63 3.36
C VAL A 59 32.20 0.43 3.00
N GLY A 60 31.85 1.31 2.07
CA GLY A 60 32.72 2.41 1.65
C GLY A 60 32.76 3.57 2.67
N GLU A 61 33.74 4.45 2.49
CA GLU A 61 33.87 5.65 3.35
C GLU A 61 32.65 6.55 3.32
N ASP A 62 32.01 6.71 2.15
CA ASP A 62 30.78 7.47 1.95
C ASP A 62 29.63 6.97 2.82
N VAL A 63 29.54 5.65 3.00
CA VAL A 63 28.55 5.04 3.90
C VAL A 63 28.89 5.34 5.35
N LEU A 64 30.16 5.22 5.72
CA LEU A 64 30.62 5.49 7.09
C LEU A 64 30.37 6.97 7.46
N ASP A 65 30.63 7.90 6.55
CA ASP A 65 30.34 9.32 6.73
C ASP A 65 28.85 9.58 6.93
N ALA A 66 27.99 8.89 6.16
CA ALA A 66 26.55 8.98 6.31
C ALA A 66 26.05 8.41 7.65
N LEU A 67 26.66 7.32 8.14
CA LEU A 67 26.33 6.68 9.40
C LEU A 67 26.86 7.43 10.63
N ALA A 68 28.03 8.08 10.48
CA ALA A 68 28.67 8.82 11.57
C ALA A 68 27.91 10.12 11.95
N THR A 69 26.61 10.00 12.13
CA THR A 69 25.72 11.08 12.56
C THR A 69 24.77 10.60 13.64
N PRO A 70 24.66 11.32 14.81
CA PRO A 70 23.83 10.87 15.94
C PRO A 70 22.32 10.83 15.66
N LYS A 71 21.86 11.41 14.52
CA LYS A 71 20.45 11.48 14.15
C LYS A 71 19.80 10.12 13.86
N TYR A 72 20.61 9.10 13.54
CA TYR A 72 20.11 7.76 13.27
C TYR A 72 20.16 6.87 14.49
N THR A 73 19.18 6.02 14.67
CA THR A 73 19.21 4.93 15.65
C THR A 73 20.19 3.84 15.19
N ALA A 74 20.69 3.04 16.11
CA ALA A 74 21.57 1.89 15.78
C ALA A 74 20.92 0.93 14.76
N ALA A 75 19.59 0.72 14.84
CA ALA A 75 18.88 -0.12 13.91
C ALA A 75 18.85 0.49 12.48
N GLN A 76 18.68 1.82 12.37
CA GLN A 76 18.74 2.53 11.10
C GLN A 76 20.14 2.48 10.49
N MET A 77 21.18 2.72 11.31
CA MET A 77 22.58 2.61 10.89
C MET A 77 22.88 1.20 10.34
N THR A 78 22.40 0.16 11.04
CA THR A 78 22.57 -1.22 10.59
C THR A 78 21.81 -1.48 9.27
N ALA A 79 20.62 -0.95 9.09
CA ALA A 79 19.84 -1.09 7.86
C ALA A 79 20.54 -0.40 6.68
N ILE A 80 21.02 0.84 6.86
CA ILE A 80 21.76 1.61 5.85
C ILE A 80 23.03 0.85 5.42
N ALA A 81 23.80 0.36 6.38
CA ALA A 81 25.00 -0.45 6.08
C ALA A 81 24.66 -1.70 5.29
N LYS A 82 23.61 -2.44 5.66
CA LYS A 82 23.15 -3.63 4.93
C LYS A 82 22.74 -3.31 3.49
N ILE A 83 22.08 -2.19 3.26
CA ILE A 83 21.68 -1.73 1.93
C ILE A 83 22.92 -1.47 1.08
N ALA A 84 23.90 -0.76 1.62
CA ALA A 84 25.15 -0.46 0.95
C ALA A 84 25.94 -1.74 0.62
N ILE A 85 26.08 -2.67 1.57
CA ILE A 85 26.77 -3.96 1.37
C ILE A 85 26.15 -4.77 0.21
N ARG A 86 24.84 -4.63 -0.01
CA ARG A 86 24.14 -5.28 -1.11
C ARG A 86 24.21 -4.52 -2.43
N GLY A 87 25.01 -3.44 -2.50
CA GLY A 87 25.14 -2.59 -3.68
C GLY A 87 23.95 -1.68 -3.96
N GLY A 88 23.10 -1.44 -2.94
CA GLY A 88 21.97 -0.53 -3.07
C GLY A 88 22.39 0.93 -2.93
N ASP A 89 21.67 1.84 -3.62
CA ASP A 89 21.79 3.29 -3.41
C ASP A 89 21.22 3.65 -2.04
N PHE A 90 22.07 3.62 -1.02
CA PHE A 90 21.70 3.90 0.36
C PHE A 90 21.28 5.37 0.56
N ALA A 91 21.68 6.30 -0.30
CA ALA A 91 21.39 7.71 -0.17
C ALA A 91 19.88 7.99 -0.15
N ARG A 92 19.09 7.18 -0.86
CA ARG A 92 17.61 7.25 -0.85
C ARG A 92 16.99 6.95 0.52
N PHE A 93 17.72 6.29 1.41
CA PHE A 93 17.22 5.82 2.69
C PHE A 93 17.76 6.62 3.89
N LEU A 94 18.46 7.73 3.61
CA LEU A 94 19.01 8.61 4.64
C LEU A 94 17.94 9.51 5.27
N ASP A 95 16.80 8.95 5.65
CA ASP A 95 15.70 9.64 6.34
C ASP A 95 15.62 9.20 7.81
N PRO A 96 15.93 10.07 8.79
CA PRO A 96 15.82 9.73 10.21
C PRO A 96 14.40 9.41 10.67
N GLN A 97 13.37 9.81 9.90
CA GLN A 97 11.97 9.51 10.21
C GLN A 97 11.55 8.13 9.71
N MET A 98 12.32 7.52 8.80
CA MET A 98 12.05 6.17 8.31
C MET A 98 12.63 5.13 9.27
N ASP A 99 11.81 4.29 9.89
CA ASP A 99 12.31 3.20 10.73
C ASP A 99 13.11 2.15 9.93
N ALA A 100 14.03 1.45 10.63
CA ALA A 100 14.97 0.51 10.00
C ALA A 100 14.27 -0.62 9.20
N ARG A 101 13.14 -1.13 9.69
CA ARG A 101 12.39 -2.20 9.02
C ARG A 101 11.72 -1.69 7.74
N ARG A 102 11.28 -0.43 7.75
CA ARG A 102 10.72 0.21 6.55
C ARG A 102 11.83 0.51 5.53
N MET A 103 13.03 0.93 5.98
CA MET A 103 14.20 1.08 5.11
C MET A 103 14.54 -0.22 4.38
N GLU A 104 14.63 -1.34 5.12
CA GLU A 104 14.90 -2.65 4.55
C GLU A 104 13.82 -3.08 3.54
N ALA A 105 12.53 -2.87 3.85
CA ALA A 105 11.44 -3.19 2.95
C ALA A 105 11.45 -2.32 1.68
N ALA A 106 11.74 -1.03 1.80
CA ALA A 106 11.88 -0.11 0.68
C ALA A 106 13.04 -0.49 -0.23
N TYR A 107 14.18 -0.87 0.37
CA TYR A 107 15.31 -1.39 -0.39
C TYR A 107 14.95 -2.64 -1.20
N LEU A 108 14.22 -3.60 -0.61
CA LEU A 108 13.81 -4.81 -1.33
C LEU A 108 12.96 -4.49 -2.56
N VAL A 109 12.03 -3.53 -2.47
CA VAL A 109 11.25 -3.06 -3.61
C VAL A 109 12.16 -2.50 -4.71
N VAL A 110 13.12 -1.64 -4.35
CA VAL A 110 14.07 -1.06 -5.32
C VAL A 110 14.95 -2.15 -5.96
N ALA A 111 15.45 -3.09 -5.15
CA ALA A 111 16.30 -4.18 -5.62
C ALA A 111 15.58 -5.15 -6.58
N HIS A 112 14.27 -5.28 -6.46
CA HIS A 112 13.45 -6.11 -7.33
C HIS A 112 12.78 -5.34 -8.49
N GLY A 113 13.33 -4.19 -8.86
CA GLY A 113 12.94 -3.44 -10.05
C GLY A 113 11.99 -2.28 -9.81
N GLY A 114 11.60 -1.99 -8.57
CA GLY A 114 10.74 -0.86 -8.22
C GLY A 114 11.49 0.45 -7.97
N SER A 115 12.53 0.75 -8.72
CA SER A 115 13.40 1.91 -8.48
C SER A 115 12.71 3.26 -8.68
N ASP A 116 11.68 3.34 -9.49
CA ASP A 116 10.87 4.54 -9.77
C ASP A 116 9.60 4.64 -8.90
N LEU A 117 9.36 3.64 -8.02
CA LEU A 117 8.23 3.66 -7.10
C LEU A 117 8.47 4.62 -5.93
N PRO A 118 7.41 5.25 -5.39
CA PRO A 118 7.52 6.24 -4.30
C PRO A 118 7.72 5.57 -2.92
N VAL A 119 8.77 4.74 -2.79
CA VAL A 119 9.03 3.90 -1.60
C VAL A 119 9.12 4.69 -0.31
N GLU A 120 9.51 5.96 -0.38
CA GLU A 120 9.63 6.87 0.75
C GLU A 120 8.25 7.27 1.35
N ARG A 121 7.17 7.08 0.60
CA ARG A 121 5.80 7.44 1.00
C ARG A 121 4.96 6.24 1.45
N LEU A 122 5.44 5.03 1.19
CA LEU A 122 4.71 3.79 1.45
C LEU A 122 4.95 3.29 2.87
N SER A 123 3.96 2.70 3.49
CA SER A 123 4.11 1.98 4.76
C SER A 123 4.92 0.70 4.56
N ARG A 124 5.45 0.15 5.64
CA ARG A 124 6.19 -1.13 5.59
C ARG A 124 5.33 -2.27 5.01
N SER A 125 4.06 -2.37 5.40
CA SER A 125 3.16 -3.41 4.87
C SER A 125 2.92 -3.25 3.37
N GLN A 126 2.65 -2.03 2.88
CA GLN A 126 2.54 -1.75 1.45
C GLN A 126 3.82 -2.13 0.69
N LEU A 127 4.99 -1.79 1.22
CA LEU A 127 6.28 -2.15 0.62
C LEU A 127 6.48 -3.66 0.52
N LEU A 128 6.10 -4.42 1.55
CA LEU A 128 6.19 -5.87 1.53
C LEU A 128 5.22 -6.50 0.51
N THR A 129 4.00 -6.00 0.41
CA THR A 129 3.04 -6.44 -0.62
C THR A 129 3.59 -6.15 -2.02
N ILE A 130 4.07 -4.94 -2.28
CA ILE A 130 4.66 -4.57 -3.58
C ILE A 130 5.89 -5.43 -3.90
N ASN A 131 6.77 -5.65 -2.92
CA ASN A 131 7.93 -6.52 -3.09
C ASN A 131 7.53 -7.94 -3.50
N ASN A 132 6.50 -8.51 -2.87
CA ASN A 132 5.98 -9.83 -3.23
C ASN A 132 5.44 -9.85 -4.66
N LEU A 133 4.69 -8.82 -5.07
CA LEU A 133 4.16 -8.71 -6.43
C LEU A 133 5.28 -8.61 -7.48
N LEU A 134 6.33 -7.86 -7.20
CA LEU A 134 7.50 -7.75 -8.08
C LEU A 134 8.26 -9.10 -8.19
N LEU A 135 8.43 -9.81 -7.06
CA LEU A 135 9.11 -11.11 -7.03
C LEU A 135 8.34 -12.20 -7.78
N GLN A 136 7.01 -12.19 -7.71
CA GLN A 136 6.18 -13.14 -8.45
C GLN A 136 6.29 -12.94 -9.94
N GLY A 137 6.51 -11.71 -10.41
CA GLY A 137 6.68 -11.39 -11.84
C GLY A 137 5.47 -11.70 -12.72
N ILE A 138 4.29 -11.94 -12.11
CA ILE A 138 3.07 -12.34 -12.81
C ILE A 138 2.37 -11.12 -13.40
N LEU A 139 2.44 -9.98 -12.68
CA LEU A 139 1.76 -8.75 -13.09
C LEU A 139 2.64 -7.90 -14.01
N PRO A 140 2.03 -7.20 -14.99
CA PRO A 140 2.72 -6.14 -15.70
C PRO A 140 3.21 -5.06 -14.72
N TYR A 141 4.45 -4.61 -14.89
CA TYR A 141 5.05 -3.60 -14.02
C TYR A 141 4.19 -2.32 -13.90
N GLU A 142 3.56 -1.89 -14.98
CA GLU A 142 2.66 -0.73 -14.98
C GLU A 142 1.47 -0.91 -14.02
N THR A 143 0.99 -2.14 -13.83
CA THR A 143 -0.06 -2.42 -12.84
C THR A 143 0.47 -2.26 -11.42
N VAL A 144 1.67 -2.81 -11.13
CA VAL A 144 2.31 -2.64 -9.83
C VAL A 144 2.53 -1.15 -9.54
N ARG A 145 3.02 -0.41 -10.51
CA ARG A 145 3.22 1.04 -10.41
C ARG A 145 1.93 1.81 -10.16
N ALA A 146 0.85 1.41 -10.80
CA ALA A 146 -0.45 2.08 -10.64
C ALA A 146 -1.04 1.93 -9.23
N ILE A 147 -0.81 0.77 -8.57
CA ILE A 147 -1.29 0.49 -7.21
C ILE A 147 -0.28 0.84 -6.12
N ALA A 148 1.00 1.07 -6.45
CA ALA A 148 2.03 1.46 -5.50
C ALA A 148 1.87 2.93 -5.05
N LYS A 149 0.74 3.23 -4.42
CA LYS A 149 0.39 4.57 -3.92
C LYS A 149 -0.01 4.50 -2.45
N PRO A 150 0.32 5.51 -1.63
CA PRO A 150 -0.03 5.52 -0.21
C PRO A 150 -1.53 5.38 0.09
N ALA A 151 -2.38 5.74 -0.87
CA ALA A 151 -3.83 5.68 -0.73
C ALA A 151 -4.42 4.25 -0.78
N PHE A 152 -3.70 3.28 -1.37
CA PHE A 152 -4.15 1.89 -1.38
C PHE A 152 -3.68 1.15 -0.14
N THR A 153 -4.58 0.40 0.51
CA THR A 153 -4.18 -0.53 1.57
C THR A 153 -3.46 -1.75 0.98
N PRO A 154 -2.65 -2.48 1.74
CA PRO A 154 -2.05 -3.73 1.29
C PRO A 154 -3.08 -4.73 0.74
N GLU A 155 -4.21 -4.86 1.43
CA GLU A 155 -5.31 -5.74 1.07
C GLU A 155 -5.97 -5.32 -0.26
N SER A 156 -6.19 -4.01 -0.49
CA SER A 156 -6.65 -3.48 -1.77
C SER A 156 -5.66 -3.77 -2.90
N MET A 157 -4.36 -3.63 -2.64
CA MET A 157 -3.33 -3.98 -3.62
C MET A 157 -3.39 -5.46 -4.01
N GLU A 158 -3.59 -6.35 -3.04
CA GLU A 158 -3.72 -7.79 -3.27
C GLU A 158 -4.97 -8.16 -4.06
N VAL A 159 -6.13 -7.56 -3.74
CA VAL A 159 -7.38 -7.76 -4.50
C VAL A 159 -7.22 -7.34 -5.96
N ILE A 160 -6.67 -6.15 -6.21
CA ILE A 160 -6.42 -5.65 -7.57
C ILE A 160 -5.42 -6.55 -8.30
N ALA A 161 -4.36 -6.97 -7.62
CA ALA A 161 -3.33 -7.84 -8.17
C ALA A 161 -3.91 -9.19 -8.62
N ALA A 162 -4.67 -9.87 -7.76
CA ALA A 162 -5.33 -11.13 -8.06
C ALA A 162 -6.33 -11.00 -9.21
N ALA A 163 -7.09 -9.90 -9.27
CA ALA A 163 -8.01 -9.64 -10.36
C ALA A 163 -7.28 -9.42 -11.69
N MET A 164 -6.15 -8.67 -11.67
CA MET A 164 -5.35 -8.42 -12.86
C MET A 164 -4.63 -9.68 -13.35
N GLU A 165 -4.16 -10.53 -12.45
CA GLU A 165 -3.59 -11.83 -12.77
C GLU A 165 -4.61 -12.69 -13.56
N ASN A 166 -5.83 -12.80 -13.03
CA ASN A 166 -6.92 -13.49 -13.71
C ASN A 166 -7.21 -12.87 -15.09
N ALA A 167 -7.25 -11.55 -15.21
CA ALA A 167 -7.48 -10.86 -16.48
C ALA A 167 -6.34 -11.03 -17.50
N CYS A 168 -5.13 -11.40 -17.05
CA CYS A 168 -3.99 -11.66 -17.94
C CYS A 168 -3.89 -13.12 -18.37
N HIS A 169 -4.36 -14.07 -17.53
CA HIS A 169 -4.16 -15.50 -17.75
C HIS A 169 -5.35 -16.19 -18.42
N ASP A 170 -6.54 -15.61 -18.39
CA ASP A 170 -7.71 -16.16 -19.07
C ASP A 170 -8.13 -15.30 -20.28
N PRO A 171 -7.49 -15.46 -21.44
CA PRO A 171 -7.89 -14.78 -22.67
C PRO A 171 -9.18 -15.38 -23.27
N TYR A 172 -9.66 -16.51 -22.77
CA TYR A 172 -10.85 -17.18 -23.25
C TYR A 172 -12.07 -16.75 -22.43
N THR A 173 -12.86 -15.94 -23.03
CA THR A 173 -14.20 -15.44 -22.68
C THR A 173 -15.13 -16.53 -22.11
N GLY A 174 -14.90 -16.93 -20.86
CA GLY A 174 -15.88 -17.69 -20.08
C GLY A 174 -16.83 -16.75 -19.33
N GLU A 175 -17.98 -17.26 -18.89
CA GLU A 175 -18.97 -16.49 -18.09
C GLU A 175 -18.39 -15.87 -16.81
N ASN A 176 -17.15 -16.22 -16.44
CA ASN A 176 -16.47 -15.74 -15.23
C ASN A 176 -15.24 -14.86 -15.52
N SER A 177 -14.97 -14.53 -16.78
CA SER A 177 -13.79 -13.73 -17.14
C SER A 177 -13.91 -12.27 -16.64
N ILE A 178 -12.78 -11.70 -16.25
CA ILE A 178 -12.64 -10.28 -15.92
C ILE A 178 -11.63 -9.66 -16.86
N THR A 179 -11.94 -8.51 -17.44
CA THR A 179 -11.04 -7.79 -18.33
C THR A 179 -10.17 -6.78 -17.57
N LYS A 180 -9.03 -6.41 -18.15
CA LYS A 180 -8.17 -5.35 -17.60
C LYS A 180 -8.91 -4.01 -17.42
N ALA A 181 -9.85 -3.70 -18.32
CA ALA A 181 -10.67 -2.49 -18.22
C ALA A 181 -11.59 -2.53 -16.99
N GLN A 182 -12.18 -3.68 -16.69
CA GLN A 182 -13.01 -3.88 -15.50
C GLN A 182 -12.16 -3.77 -14.21
N VAL A 183 -10.94 -4.33 -14.21
CA VAL A 183 -10.01 -4.17 -13.08
C VAL A 183 -9.64 -2.71 -12.89
N ALA A 184 -9.43 -1.95 -13.96
CA ALA A 184 -9.12 -0.53 -13.85
C ALA A 184 -10.22 0.28 -13.12
N ARG A 185 -11.49 -0.11 -13.25
CA ARG A 185 -12.62 0.56 -12.55
C ARG A 185 -12.56 0.42 -11.03
N ILE A 186 -12.05 -0.70 -10.52
CA ILE A 186 -11.91 -0.92 -9.08
C ILE A 186 -10.61 -0.35 -8.50
N MET A 187 -9.72 0.18 -9.36
CA MET A 187 -8.47 0.82 -8.93
C MET A 187 -8.71 2.24 -8.38
N ASN A 188 -9.81 2.40 -7.66
CA ASN A 188 -10.12 3.61 -6.90
C ASN A 188 -9.64 3.42 -5.46
N PRO A 189 -8.74 4.27 -4.94
CA PRO A 189 -8.21 4.14 -3.59
C PRO A 189 -9.25 4.40 -2.49
N ASP A 190 -10.40 5.00 -2.82
CA ASP A 190 -11.50 5.22 -1.88
C ASP A 190 -12.31 3.95 -1.64
N TYR A 191 -12.17 2.91 -2.48
CA TYR A 191 -12.80 1.62 -2.26
C TYR A 191 -12.01 0.78 -1.26
N ILE A 192 -12.72 0.23 -0.28
CA ILE A 192 -12.18 -0.81 0.59
C ILE A 192 -12.16 -2.18 -0.13
N PRO A 193 -11.36 -3.16 0.31
CA PRO A 193 -11.25 -4.46 -0.34
C PRO A 193 -12.57 -5.18 -0.59
N GLU A 194 -13.50 -5.11 0.36
CA GLU A 194 -14.82 -5.74 0.26
C GLU A 194 -15.67 -5.14 -0.86
N GLN A 195 -15.60 -3.81 -1.05
CA GLN A 195 -16.27 -3.12 -2.16
C GLN A 195 -15.65 -3.51 -3.50
N GLN A 196 -14.31 -3.59 -3.58
CA GLN A 196 -13.60 -4.03 -4.77
C GLN A 196 -14.00 -5.46 -5.17
N ILE A 197 -14.10 -6.38 -4.20
CA ILE A 197 -14.53 -7.76 -4.42
C ILE A 197 -15.98 -7.80 -4.91
N ALA A 198 -16.89 -7.03 -4.29
CA ALA A 198 -18.30 -6.95 -4.69
C ALA A 198 -18.45 -6.45 -6.14
N LEU A 199 -17.71 -5.40 -6.51
CA LEU A 199 -17.73 -4.84 -7.87
C LEU A 199 -17.13 -5.80 -8.90
N LEU A 200 -16.03 -6.49 -8.57
CA LEU A 200 -15.46 -7.52 -9.44
C LEU A 200 -16.46 -8.66 -9.68
N ALA A 201 -17.14 -9.11 -8.64
CA ALA A 201 -18.17 -10.15 -8.78
C ALA A 201 -19.34 -9.66 -9.66
N ALA A 202 -19.72 -8.39 -9.56
CA ALA A 202 -20.78 -7.79 -10.35
C ALA A 202 -20.44 -7.64 -11.84
N MET A 203 -19.17 -7.43 -12.16
CA MET A 203 -18.67 -7.20 -13.52
C MET A 203 -18.24 -8.49 -14.25
N ARG A 204 -18.31 -9.67 -13.61
CA ARG A 204 -17.89 -10.93 -14.25
C ARG A 204 -18.69 -11.25 -15.49
N GLY A 205 -18.00 -11.74 -16.52
CA GLY A 205 -18.60 -12.12 -17.78
C GLY A 205 -19.17 -10.93 -18.56
N GLN A 206 -20.22 -11.19 -19.33
CA GLN A 206 -20.97 -10.17 -20.08
C GLN A 206 -22.12 -9.62 -19.23
N SER A 207 -21.80 -9.02 -18.09
CA SER A 207 -22.81 -8.46 -17.21
C SER A 207 -23.19 -7.04 -17.66
N PRO A 208 -24.46 -6.59 -17.51
CA PRO A 208 -24.86 -5.21 -17.78
C PRO A 208 -24.05 -4.18 -16.97
N VAL A 209 -23.60 -4.51 -15.76
CA VAL A 209 -22.68 -3.64 -14.97
C VAL A 209 -21.32 -3.46 -15.67
N ALA A 210 -20.85 -4.49 -16.36
CA ALA A 210 -19.61 -4.40 -17.13
C ALA A 210 -19.72 -3.45 -18.34
N ASP A 211 -20.91 -3.31 -18.90
CA ASP A 211 -21.21 -2.48 -20.06
C ASP A 211 -21.51 -1.01 -19.73
N LEU A 212 -21.62 -0.66 -18.45
CA LEU A 212 -21.83 0.74 -18.02
C LEU A 212 -20.67 1.62 -18.52
N SER A 213 -20.97 2.87 -18.84
CA SER A 213 -19.93 3.88 -19.03
C SER A 213 -19.17 4.12 -17.72
N ASP A 214 -17.92 4.61 -17.79
CA ASP A 214 -17.15 4.91 -16.57
C ASP A 214 -17.82 5.98 -15.71
N ALA A 215 -18.55 6.92 -16.34
CA ALA A 215 -19.32 7.94 -15.63
C ALA A 215 -20.50 7.32 -14.87
N ASP A 216 -21.31 6.49 -15.55
CA ASP A 216 -22.43 5.81 -14.91
C ASP A 216 -21.96 4.87 -13.80
N PHE A 217 -20.86 4.15 -14.04
CA PHE A 217 -20.26 3.26 -13.03
C PHE A 217 -19.86 4.03 -11.78
N ALA A 218 -19.14 5.14 -11.93
CA ALA A 218 -18.70 5.96 -10.80
C ALA A 218 -19.89 6.58 -10.03
N GLU A 219 -20.95 6.95 -10.74
CA GLU A 219 -22.16 7.52 -10.15
C GLU A 219 -22.99 6.48 -9.39
N LEU A 220 -23.08 5.24 -9.91
CA LEU A 220 -23.88 4.17 -9.32
C LEU A 220 -23.18 3.46 -8.16
N PHE A 221 -21.86 3.46 -8.15
CA PHE A 221 -21.06 2.76 -7.15
C PHE A 221 -20.10 3.72 -6.41
N PRO A 222 -20.60 4.80 -5.78
CA PRO A 222 -19.73 5.68 -5.00
C PRO A 222 -19.18 4.93 -3.78
N ALA A 223 -17.98 5.27 -3.35
CA ALA A 223 -17.31 4.64 -2.21
C ALA A 223 -18.04 4.81 -0.86
N SER A 224 -19.07 5.65 -0.82
CA SER A 224 -19.94 5.81 0.36
C SER A 224 -20.93 4.65 0.58
N LEU A 225 -21.17 3.82 -0.44
CA LEU A 225 -22.00 2.62 -0.30
C LEU A 225 -21.24 1.50 0.39
N SER A 226 -21.91 0.70 1.22
CA SER A 226 -21.30 -0.54 1.71
C SER A 226 -21.13 -1.57 0.57
N ALA A 227 -20.28 -2.58 0.78
CA ALA A 227 -20.10 -3.66 -0.20
C ALA A 227 -21.42 -4.40 -0.51
N GLU A 228 -22.25 -4.59 0.51
CA GLU A 228 -23.58 -5.21 0.36
C GLU A 228 -24.54 -4.31 -0.43
N GLN A 229 -24.50 -2.99 -0.21
CA GLN A 229 -25.30 -2.04 -1.00
C GLN A 229 -24.83 -2.00 -2.46
N MET A 230 -23.53 -2.02 -2.71
CA MET A 230 -22.98 -2.15 -4.07
C MET A 230 -23.46 -3.43 -4.75
N SER A 231 -23.46 -4.55 -4.02
CA SER A 231 -23.98 -5.82 -4.53
C SER A 231 -25.48 -5.74 -4.87
N ALA A 232 -26.28 -5.05 -4.05
CA ALA A 232 -27.70 -4.84 -4.31
C ALA A 232 -27.92 -3.95 -5.54
N CYS A 233 -27.17 -2.87 -5.69
CA CYS A 233 -27.21 -2.01 -6.89
C CYS A 233 -26.81 -2.80 -8.16
N ALA A 234 -25.76 -3.60 -8.07
CA ALA A 234 -25.32 -4.46 -9.15
C ALA A 234 -26.39 -5.51 -9.52
N TYR A 235 -27.07 -6.09 -8.55
CA TYR A 235 -28.21 -6.98 -8.76
C TYR A 235 -29.34 -6.25 -9.53
N ALA A 236 -29.67 -5.01 -9.16
CA ALA A 236 -30.70 -4.23 -9.86
C ALA A 236 -30.35 -4.03 -11.34
N VAL A 237 -29.11 -3.70 -11.66
CA VAL A 237 -28.64 -3.53 -13.04
C VAL A 237 -28.60 -4.88 -13.78
N ASN A 238 -28.04 -5.91 -13.17
CA ASN A 238 -27.80 -7.19 -13.86
C ASN A 238 -29.05 -8.07 -14.01
N ARG A 239 -30.02 -7.96 -13.09
CA ARG A 239 -31.18 -8.86 -13.00
C ARG A 239 -32.53 -8.17 -13.17
N CYS A 240 -32.66 -6.94 -12.69
CA CYS A 240 -33.92 -6.22 -12.70
C CYS A 240 -34.03 -5.24 -13.88
N GLY A 241 -32.98 -5.11 -14.71
CA GLY A 241 -33.00 -4.26 -15.90
C GLY A 241 -32.93 -2.76 -15.60
N TYR A 242 -32.43 -2.37 -14.42
CA TYR A 242 -32.25 -0.96 -14.09
C TYR A 242 -31.18 -0.34 -14.98
N ASN A 243 -31.51 0.80 -15.57
CA ASN A 243 -30.52 1.70 -16.13
C ASN A 243 -30.01 2.68 -15.07
N ALA A 244 -28.95 3.42 -15.36
CA ALA A 244 -28.34 4.35 -14.41
C ALA A 244 -29.32 5.40 -13.87
N PRO A 245 -30.11 6.13 -14.71
CA PRO A 245 -31.07 7.11 -14.21
C PRO A 245 -32.12 6.54 -13.27
N LEU A 246 -32.67 5.36 -13.59
CA LEU A 246 -33.70 4.73 -12.76
C LEU A 246 -33.13 4.27 -11.42
N LEU A 247 -31.92 3.66 -11.43
CA LEU A 247 -31.25 3.23 -10.21
C LEU A 247 -30.92 4.43 -9.31
N MET A 248 -30.39 5.52 -9.87
CA MET A 248 -30.08 6.75 -9.13
C MET A 248 -31.32 7.34 -8.45
N MET A 249 -32.43 7.44 -9.18
CA MET A 249 -33.69 7.94 -8.62
C MET A 249 -34.19 7.03 -7.47
N THR A 250 -34.09 5.71 -7.65
CA THR A 250 -34.47 4.74 -6.62
C THR A 250 -33.59 4.84 -5.39
N MET A 251 -32.26 4.93 -5.57
CA MET A 251 -31.31 5.08 -4.47
C MET A 251 -31.51 6.38 -3.67
N GLN A 252 -31.84 7.49 -4.35
CA GLN A 252 -32.16 8.75 -3.67
C GLN A 252 -33.44 8.62 -2.83
N THR A 253 -34.46 7.93 -3.35
CA THR A 253 -35.72 7.68 -2.65
C THR A 253 -35.53 6.72 -1.47
N CYS A 254 -34.64 5.77 -1.59
CA CYS A 254 -34.37 4.72 -0.61
C CYS A 254 -33.13 5.01 0.26
N ALA A 255 -32.73 6.27 0.38
CA ALA A 255 -31.58 6.67 1.18
C ALA A 255 -31.73 6.17 2.63
N GLY A 256 -30.68 5.48 3.12
CA GLY A 256 -30.66 4.90 4.46
C GLY A 256 -31.18 3.46 4.56
N MET A 257 -31.66 2.86 3.48
CA MET A 257 -32.01 1.43 3.44
C MET A 257 -30.75 0.55 3.43
N ASN A 258 -30.82 -0.59 4.11
CA ASN A 258 -29.80 -1.63 4.00
C ASN A 258 -29.93 -2.42 2.69
N ALA A 259 -28.97 -3.26 2.38
CA ALA A 259 -28.91 -4.02 1.13
C ALA A 259 -30.14 -4.92 0.90
N GLN A 260 -30.66 -5.58 1.94
CA GLN A 260 -31.85 -6.45 1.83
C GLN A 260 -33.11 -5.66 1.50
N GLN A 261 -33.26 -4.50 2.13
CA GLN A 261 -34.37 -3.58 1.85
C GLN A 261 -34.31 -3.04 0.42
N LEU A 262 -33.11 -2.68 -0.04
CA LEU A 262 -32.87 -2.25 -1.43
C LEU A 262 -33.21 -3.35 -2.44
N MET A 263 -32.77 -4.58 -2.20
CA MET A 263 -33.09 -5.70 -3.08
C MET A 263 -34.61 -5.95 -3.17
N ALA A 264 -35.33 -5.88 -2.04
CA ALA A 264 -36.79 -6.01 -2.03
C ALA A 264 -37.49 -4.90 -2.83
N VAL A 265 -36.98 -3.65 -2.78
CA VAL A 265 -37.46 -2.55 -3.61
C VAL A 265 -37.20 -2.83 -5.09
N PHE A 266 -36.01 -3.28 -5.45
CA PHE A 266 -35.65 -3.58 -6.83
C PHE A 266 -36.49 -4.72 -7.42
N ASP A 267 -36.70 -5.79 -6.66
CA ASP A 267 -37.57 -6.91 -7.07
C ASP A 267 -39.02 -6.45 -7.24
N ALA A 268 -39.52 -5.63 -6.33
CA ALA A 268 -40.88 -5.10 -6.41
C ALA A 268 -41.07 -4.19 -7.65
N THR A 269 -40.07 -3.38 -7.98
CA THR A 269 -40.11 -2.52 -9.18
C THR A 269 -40.02 -3.37 -10.45
N ALA A 270 -39.14 -4.37 -10.47
CA ALA A 270 -38.99 -5.29 -11.63
C ALA A 270 -40.27 -6.10 -11.90
N ALA A 271 -41.09 -6.34 -10.87
CA ALA A 271 -42.39 -7.00 -11.02
C ALA A 271 -43.50 -6.07 -11.54
N GLU A 272 -43.18 -4.87 -12.05
CA GLU A 272 -44.09 -3.86 -12.58
C GLU A 272 -45.25 -3.49 -11.61
N LEU A 273 -44.94 -3.42 -10.33
CA LEU A 273 -45.90 -2.99 -9.32
C LEU A 273 -46.29 -1.52 -9.56
N SER A 274 -47.55 -1.18 -9.33
CA SER A 274 -48.02 0.21 -9.46
C SER A 274 -47.27 1.15 -8.52
N ASP A 275 -47.10 2.42 -8.91
CA ASP A 275 -46.45 3.47 -8.12
C ASP A 275 -46.99 3.58 -6.68
N ALA A 276 -48.30 3.38 -6.52
CA ALA A 276 -48.96 3.38 -5.21
C ALA A 276 -48.53 2.19 -4.35
N THR A 277 -48.28 1.02 -4.94
CA THR A 277 -47.76 -0.17 -4.25
C THR A 277 -46.30 0.01 -3.90
N MET A 278 -45.50 0.58 -4.81
CA MET A 278 -44.11 0.91 -4.58
C MET A 278 -43.93 1.89 -3.41
N ALA A 279 -44.74 2.95 -3.35
CA ALA A 279 -44.71 3.89 -2.23
C ALA A 279 -45.03 3.22 -0.89
N LYS A 280 -45.97 2.28 -0.86
CA LYS A 280 -46.25 1.47 0.33
C LYS A 280 -45.14 0.52 0.71
N VAL A 281 -44.55 -0.20 -0.24
CA VAL A 281 -43.40 -1.10 -0.02
C VAL A 281 -42.21 -0.33 0.56
N SER A 282 -41.86 0.81 -0.05
CA SER A 282 -40.79 1.68 0.44
C SER A 282 -41.06 2.17 1.86
N THR A 283 -42.27 2.60 2.16
CA THR A 283 -42.67 3.07 3.50
C THR A 283 -42.56 1.93 4.52
N ILE A 284 -43.05 0.74 4.21
CA ILE A 284 -43.00 -0.41 5.11
C ILE A 284 -41.53 -0.79 5.38
N LEU A 285 -40.69 -0.86 4.34
CA LEU A 285 -39.27 -1.25 4.47
C LEU A 285 -38.46 -0.22 5.29
N MET A 286 -38.73 1.09 5.12
CA MET A 286 -38.09 2.12 5.94
C MET A 286 -38.39 2.02 7.42
N HIS A 287 -39.61 1.57 7.78
CA HIS A 287 -40.09 1.50 9.16
C HIS A 287 -39.94 0.10 9.78
N THR A 288 -39.55 -0.89 9.00
CA THR A 288 -39.28 -2.25 9.53
C THR A 288 -37.86 -2.26 10.11
N PRO A 289 -37.69 -2.47 11.44
CA PRO A 289 -36.38 -2.65 11.99
C PRO A 289 -35.71 -3.83 11.25
N ALA A 290 -34.43 -3.65 10.95
CA ALA A 290 -33.65 -4.60 10.17
C ALA A 290 -34.04 -6.03 10.54
N LEU A 291 -34.48 -6.82 9.54
CA LEU A 291 -34.64 -8.24 9.70
C LEU A 291 -33.26 -8.79 10.12
N THR A 292 -33.06 -8.88 11.42
CA THR A 292 -31.87 -9.50 11.98
C THR A 292 -31.91 -10.94 11.52
N SER A 293 -30.91 -11.31 10.71
CA SER A 293 -30.64 -12.70 10.34
C SER A 293 -30.69 -13.57 11.59
N GLN A 294 -31.63 -14.47 11.66
CA GLN A 294 -31.50 -15.66 12.49
C GLN A 294 -30.62 -16.68 11.78
#